data_df5ccc8aff152138bb35b27383ad7b54
#
_entry.id   df5ccc8aff152138bb35b27383ad7b54
#
_cell.length_a   1.000
_cell.length_b   1.000
_cell.length_c   1.000
_cell.angle_alpha   90.00
_cell.angle_beta   90.00
_cell.angle_gamma   90.00
#
_symmetry.space_group_name_H-M   'P 1'
#
loop_
_entity.id
_entity.type
_entity.pdbx_description
1 polymer ?
#
loop_
_entity_poly.entity_id
_entity_poly.type
_entity_poly.pdbx_seq_one_letter_code
_entity_poly.pdbx_strand_id
1 'polypeptide(L)'
;LLFASLFLGDTVTANARAVARLQKSSEACILALNETASAAINVSGNVDVTLNGCSIAANSNSSEAIDGNGSVELTTDCATTVGGTDLVEPQLTLTTCTAPVTGALPIDDPYEDTPEPDVPADCDEDGFTNTTGDVTVSPGRYCNGFGANGGTVTMNHGLYIIDQGNFNVNGNATVRRHINWNNHRPDLKE
;
A
#
# COMPACT_ATOMS: atom_id res chain seq x y z
N LEU A 1 -18.86 -34.61 22.35
CA LEU A 1 -18.91 -36.06 22.11
C LEU A 1 -19.55 -36.81 23.26
N LEU A 2 -20.51 -36.18 24.03
CA LEU A 2 -21.11 -36.76 25.23
C LEU A 2 -22.20 -37.81 24.92
N PHE A 3 -22.67 -37.93 23.69
CA PHE A 3 -23.75 -38.84 23.33
C PHE A 3 -23.32 -40.05 22.50
N ALA A 4 -22.15 -40.03 21.88
CA ALA A 4 -21.70 -41.13 21.02
C ALA A 4 -21.38 -42.39 21.81
N SER A 5 -20.85 -42.26 23.01
CA SER A 5 -20.53 -43.40 23.90
C SER A 5 -21.73 -44.12 24.48
N LEU A 6 -22.93 -43.55 24.37
CA LEU A 6 -24.18 -44.19 24.85
C LEU A 6 -24.73 -45.19 23.85
N PHE A 7 -24.39 -45.08 22.57
CA PHE A 7 -24.91 -45.87 21.48
C PHE A 7 -23.90 -46.77 20.79
N LEU A 8 -22.60 -46.49 20.99
CA LEU A 8 -21.49 -47.23 20.39
C LEU A 8 -20.68 -47.80 21.56
N GLY A 9 -20.81 -49.07 21.84
CA GLY A 9 -20.12 -49.76 22.93
C GLY A 9 -18.58 -49.78 22.81
N ASP A 10 -17.99 -49.13 21.83
CA ASP A 10 -16.58 -49.04 21.60
C ASP A 10 -16.10 -47.60 21.46
N THR A 11 -14.84 -47.36 21.74
CA THR A 11 -14.20 -46.05 21.57
C THR A 11 -14.17 -45.67 20.10
N VAL A 12 -14.90 -44.60 19.73
CA VAL A 12 -14.83 -44.03 18.37
C VAL A 12 -13.58 -43.15 18.26
N THR A 13 -12.65 -43.59 17.47
CA THR A 13 -11.46 -42.78 17.14
C THR A 13 -11.77 -41.89 15.94
N ALA A 14 -11.84 -40.58 16.16
CA ALA A 14 -11.93 -39.58 15.07
C ALA A 14 -10.53 -39.13 14.67
N ASN A 15 -10.13 -39.40 13.44
CA ASN A 15 -8.88 -38.90 12.88
C ASN A 15 -9.20 -37.62 12.12
N ALA A 16 -8.60 -36.51 12.54
CA ALA A 16 -8.63 -35.25 11.81
C ALA A 16 -7.25 -34.95 11.21
N ARG A 17 -7.23 -34.56 9.95
CA ARG A 17 -6.03 -34.08 9.27
C ARG A 17 -6.22 -32.64 8.85
N ALA A 18 -5.37 -31.76 9.32
CA ALA A 18 -5.29 -30.39 8.81
C ALA A 18 -4.07 -30.26 7.90
N VAL A 19 -4.22 -29.63 6.75
CA VAL A 19 -3.12 -29.27 5.85
C VAL A 19 -3.07 -27.75 5.82
N ALA A 20 -2.02 -27.18 6.38
CA ALA A 20 -1.69 -25.77 6.21
C ALA A 20 -0.78 -25.63 4.99
N ARG A 21 -1.15 -24.77 4.06
CA ARG A 21 -0.30 -24.36 2.93
C ARG A 21 0.20 -22.96 3.18
N LEU A 22 1.50 -22.80 3.31
CA LEU A 22 2.11 -21.48 3.28
C LEU A 22 2.12 -21.03 1.81
N GLN A 23 1.31 -20.06 1.48
CA GLN A 23 1.38 -19.40 0.19
C GLN A 23 2.36 -18.23 0.34
N LYS A 24 3.46 -18.26 -0.41
CA LYS A 24 4.38 -17.14 -0.47
C LYS A 24 3.66 -16.02 -1.21
N SER A 25 3.21 -14.99 -0.48
CA SER A 25 2.79 -13.74 -1.10
C SER A 25 4.03 -13.02 -1.61
N SER A 26 3.92 -12.34 -2.74
CA SER A 26 4.90 -11.35 -3.15
C SER A 26 4.97 -10.24 -2.10
N GLU A 27 6.11 -9.57 -2.01
CA GLU A 27 6.29 -8.44 -1.09
C GLU A 27 5.22 -7.36 -1.35
N ALA A 28 4.68 -6.78 -0.29
CA ALA A 28 3.69 -5.73 -0.42
C ALA A 28 4.36 -4.42 -0.82
N CYS A 29 3.95 -3.84 -1.97
CA CYS A 29 4.34 -2.49 -2.37
C CYS A 29 3.52 -1.42 -1.65
N ILE A 30 2.29 -1.75 -1.30
CA ILE A 30 1.38 -0.87 -0.58
C ILE A 30 0.91 -1.63 0.64
N LEU A 31 1.18 -1.08 1.82
CA LEU A 31 0.78 -1.64 3.10
C LEU A 31 0.06 -0.57 3.92
N ALA A 32 -1.21 -0.82 4.24
CA ALA A 32 -1.97 0.00 5.17
C ALA A 32 -1.92 -0.62 6.57
N LEU A 33 -1.30 0.08 7.51
CA LEU A 33 -1.05 -0.41 8.88
C LEU A 33 -2.23 -0.22 9.83
N ASN A 34 -3.20 0.65 9.49
CA ASN A 34 -4.34 0.91 10.38
C ASN A 34 -5.19 -0.36 10.55
N GLU A 35 -5.36 -0.80 11.80
CA GLU A 35 -6.02 -2.06 12.15
C GLU A 35 -7.55 -2.02 12.07
N THR A 36 -8.17 -0.86 11.99
CA THR A 36 -9.63 -0.71 12.12
C THR A 36 -10.28 0.19 11.07
N ALA A 37 -9.49 0.90 10.27
CA ALA A 37 -10.04 1.84 9.29
C ALA A 37 -10.89 1.11 8.24
N SER A 38 -12.13 1.55 8.04
CA SER A 38 -12.87 1.24 6.81
C SER A 38 -12.13 1.89 5.64
N ALA A 39 -12.04 1.19 4.51
CA ALA A 39 -11.29 1.66 3.36
C ALA A 39 -9.83 2.09 3.71
N ALA A 40 -9.12 1.25 4.47
CA ALA A 40 -7.71 1.50 4.81
C ALA A 40 -6.84 1.69 3.55
N ILE A 41 -7.20 1.00 2.46
CA ILE A 41 -6.78 1.28 1.10
C ILE A 41 -8.05 1.61 0.31
N ASN A 42 -8.11 2.83 -0.24
CA ASN A 42 -9.22 3.26 -1.09
C ASN A 42 -8.70 3.59 -2.49
N VAL A 43 -9.28 2.95 -3.49
CA VAL A 43 -9.03 3.25 -4.91
C VAL A 43 -10.31 3.79 -5.50
N SER A 44 -10.33 5.06 -5.91
CA SER A 44 -11.58 5.70 -6.32
C SER A 44 -11.44 6.56 -7.56
N GLY A 45 -12.55 6.70 -8.30
CA GLY A 45 -12.64 7.52 -9.50
C GLY A 45 -12.55 6.69 -10.78
N ASN A 46 -11.90 7.26 -11.80
CA ASN A 46 -11.61 6.59 -13.06
C ASN A 46 -10.09 6.40 -13.14
N VAL A 47 -9.62 5.30 -12.58
CA VAL A 47 -8.19 5.05 -12.38
C VAL A 47 -7.81 3.63 -12.79
N ASP A 48 -6.61 3.51 -13.33
CA ASP A 48 -5.92 2.27 -13.63
C ASP A 48 -4.61 2.25 -12.82
N VAL A 49 -4.49 1.27 -11.92
CA VAL A 49 -3.31 1.06 -11.08
C VAL A 49 -2.72 -0.30 -11.37
N THR A 50 -1.50 -0.33 -11.85
CA THR A 50 -0.77 -1.57 -12.11
C THR A 50 0.45 -1.67 -11.20
N LEU A 51 0.47 -2.69 -10.35
CA LEU A 51 1.57 -3.05 -9.46
C LEU A 51 2.25 -4.31 -10.00
N ASN A 52 3.44 -4.14 -10.56
CA ASN A 52 4.15 -5.24 -11.19
C ASN A 52 5.10 -5.93 -10.19
N GLY A 53 4.91 -7.23 -9.97
CA GLY A 53 5.78 -8.06 -9.14
C GLY A 53 5.63 -7.84 -7.64
N CYS A 54 4.53 -7.24 -7.21
CA CYS A 54 4.24 -7.02 -5.80
C CYS A 54 2.75 -6.99 -5.48
N SER A 55 2.43 -7.02 -4.22
CA SER A 55 1.07 -7.12 -3.68
C SER A 55 0.62 -5.85 -2.99
N ILE A 56 -0.69 -5.78 -2.70
CA ILE A 56 -1.24 -4.83 -1.74
C ILE A 56 -1.66 -5.56 -0.47
N ALA A 57 -1.50 -4.90 0.67
CA ALA A 57 -1.89 -5.45 1.96
C ALA A 57 -2.52 -4.42 2.89
N ALA A 58 -3.53 -4.83 3.67
CA ALA A 58 -4.19 -4.00 4.66
C ALA A 58 -4.35 -4.75 5.99
N ASN A 59 -3.89 -4.14 7.08
CA ASN A 59 -4.03 -4.69 8.43
C ASN A 59 -5.42 -4.46 9.03
N SER A 60 -6.28 -3.70 8.37
CA SER A 60 -7.61 -3.41 8.87
C SER A 60 -8.50 -4.65 8.94
N ASN A 61 -9.20 -4.80 10.05
CA ASN A 61 -10.22 -5.83 10.28
C ASN A 61 -11.61 -5.47 9.72
N SER A 62 -11.74 -4.32 9.06
CA SER A 62 -12.98 -3.93 8.37
C SER A 62 -13.32 -4.92 7.25
N SER A 63 -14.61 -5.18 7.04
CA SER A 63 -15.08 -5.95 5.87
C SER A 63 -14.72 -5.31 4.53
N GLU A 64 -14.44 -4.02 4.54
CA GLU A 64 -14.08 -3.17 3.39
C GLU A 64 -12.71 -2.53 3.62
N ALA A 65 -11.72 -3.32 4.09
CA ALA A 65 -10.37 -2.82 4.36
C ALA A 65 -9.66 -2.33 3.09
N ILE A 66 -9.94 -2.99 1.96
CA ILE A 66 -9.54 -2.55 0.62
C ILE A 66 -10.84 -2.27 -0.13
N ASP A 67 -11.06 -1.02 -0.50
CA ASP A 67 -12.30 -0.50 -1.09
C ASP A 67 -12.06 0.09 -2.47
N GLY A 68 -13.04 -0.08 -3.37
CA GLY A 68 -12.99 0.43 -4.73
C GLY A 68 -14.26 1.11 -5.19
N ASN A 69 -14.17 2.39 -5.57
CA ASN A 69 -15.30 3.19 -5.97
C ASN A 69 -15.13 3.80 -7.36
N GLY A 70 -16.07 3.56 -8.24
CA GLY A 70 -16.08 4.11 -9.61
C GLY A 70 -15.56 3.13 -10.66
N SER A 71 -14.96 3.65 -11.73
CA SER A 71 -14.33 2.84 -12.78
C SER A 71 -12.88 2.56 -12.43
N VAL A 72 -12.67 1.62 -11.54
CA VAL A 72 -11.34 1.24 -11.03
C VAL A 72 -10.85 0.00 -11.75
N GLU A 73 -9.61 0.02 -12.18
CA GLU A 73 -8.85 -1.17 -12.57
C GLU A 73 -7.59 -1.24 -11.71
N LEU A 74 -7.50 -2.27 -10.87
CA LEU A 74 -6.33 -2.55 -10.03
C LEU A 74 -5.75 -3.90 -10.42
N THR A 75 -4.53 -3.88 -10.95
CA THR A 75 -3.76 -5.09 -11.25
C THR A 75 -2.62 -5.21 -10.25
N THR A 76 -2.53 -6.35 -9.57
CA THR A 76 -1.51 -6.64 -8.56
C THR A 76 -1.23 -8.13 -8.47
N ASP A 77 -0.12 -8.54 -7.85
CA ASP A 77 0.17 -9.97 -7.68
C ASP A 77 -0.85 -10.63 -6.75
N CYS A 78 -1.08 -10.05 -5.58
CA CYS A 78 -2.06 -10.50 -4.59
C CYS A 78 -2.66 -9.30 -3.86
N ALA A 79 -3.87 -9.46 -3.35
CA ALA A 79 -4.48 -8.56 -2.38
C ALA A 79 -4.70 -9.32 -1.08
N THR A 80 -4.12 -8.83 0.02
CA THR A 80 -4.15 -9.49 1.33
C THR A 80 -4.74 -8.55 2.37
N THR A 81 -5.66 -9.03 3.19
CA THR A 81 -6.26 -8.22 4.25
C THR A 81 -6.62 -9.04 5.47
N VAL A 82 -6.54 -8.44 6.65
CA VAL A 82 -7.03 -9.03 7.91
C VAL A 82 -8.55 -9.12 7.89
N GLY A 83 -9.22 -8.09 7.41
CA GLY A 83 -10.68 -8.08 7.23
C GLY A 83 -11.10 -8.58 5.86
N GLY A 84 -11.72 -7.71 5.09
CA GLY A 84 -12.26 -8.03 3.76
C GLY A 84 -11.92 -6.99 2.70
N THR A 85 -12.41 -7.23 1.50
CA THR A 85 -12.37 -6.29 0.38
C THR A 85 -13.67 -6.39 -0.40
N ASP A 86 -14.14 -5.27 -0.93
CA ASP A 86 -15.24 -5.22 -1.88
C ASP A 86 -14.77 -5.15 -3.34
N LEU A 87 -13.47 -4.94 -3.56
CA LEU A 87 -12.87 -5.05 -4.88
C LEU A 87 -12.88 -6.51 -5.37
N VAL A 88 -13.60 -6.73 -6.47
CA VAL A 88 -13.74 -8.03 -7.14
C VAL A 88 -13.57 -7.84 -8.65
N GLU A 89 -13.42 -8.93 -9.39
CA GLU A 89 -13.42 -8.84 -10.86
C GLU A 89 -14.70 -8.14 -11.39
N PRO A 90 -14.57 -7.25 -12.39
CA PRO A 90 -13.38 -6.95 -13.17
C PRO A 90 -12.48 -5.83 -12.60
N GLN A 91 -12.84 -5.24 -11.48
CA GLN A 91 -12.09 -4.12 -10.89
C GLN A 91 -10.73 -4.54 -10.32
N LEU A 92 -10.59 -5.79 -9.89
CA LEU A 92 -9.36 -6.35 -9.34
C LEU A 92 -8.87 -7.50 -10.21
N THR A 93 -7.68 -7.36 -10.76
CA THR A 93 -6.96 -8.42 -11.49
C THR A 93 -5.76 -8.88 -10.67
N LEU A 94 -5.74 -10.17 -10.33
CA LEU A 94 -4.65 -10.80 -9.58
C LEU A 94 -3.77 -11.61 -10.53
N THR A 95 -2.46 -11.37 -10.52
CA THR A 95 -1.52 -12.05 -11.43
C THR A 95 -0.91 -13.32 -10.84
N THR A 96 -0.88 -13.43 -9.53
CA THR A 96 -0.27 -14.57 -8.79
C THR A 96 -1.29 -15.32 -7.94
N CYS A 97 -2.10 -14.61 -7.19
CA CYS A 97 -3.17 -15.21 -6.39
C CYS A 97 -4.41 -15.46 -7.24
N THR A 98 -5.19 -16.48 -6.89
CA THR A 98 -6.45 -16.81 -7.58
C THR A 98 -7.66 -16.05 -7.02
N ALA A 99 -7.52 -15.46 -5.83
CA ALA A 99 -8.54 -14.66 -5.16
C ALA A 99 -7.86 -13.79 -4.08
N PRO A 100 -8.50 -12.70 -3.63
CA PRO A 100 -8.04 -11.96 -2.47
C PRO A 100 -7.90 -12.86 -1.23
N VAL A 101 -6.86 -12.65 -0.45
CA VAL A 101 -6.62 -13.38 0.80
C VAL A 101 -7.19 -12.56 1.94
N THR A 102 -8.32 -12.99 2.48
CA THR A 102 -9.01 -12.37 3.63
C THR A 102 -8.75 -13.15 4.90
N GLY A 103 -8.90 -12.54 6.08
CA GLY A 103 -8.60 -13.18 7.36
C GLY A 103 -7.10 -13.48 7.55
N ALA A 104 -6.24 -12.75 6.89
CA ALA A 104 -4.79 -12.89 7.03
C ALA A 104 -4.32 -12.40 8.41
N LEU A 105 -3.10 -12.76 8.79
CA LEU A 105 -2.46 -12.15 9.96
C LEU A 105 -1.98 -10.73 9.59
N PRO A 106 -1.98 -9.80 10.55
CA PRO A 106 -1.40 -8.48 10.34
C PRO A 106 0.08 -8.58 9.91
N ILE A 107 0.51 -7.63 9.12
CA ILE A 107 1.91 -7.48 8.70
C ILE A 107 2.52 -6.39 9.57
N ASP A 108 3.65 -6.69 10.21
CA ASP A 108 4.40 -5.71 10.98
C ASP A 108 4.88 -4.55 10.10
N ASP A 109 5.03 -3.36 10.69
CA ASP A 109 5.59 -2.22 9.97
C ASP A 109 7.07 -2.51 9.63
N PRO A 110 7.44 -2.62 8.35
CA PRO A 110 8.81 -2.89 7.96
C PRO A 110 9.78 -1.74 8.32
N TYR A 111 9.25 -0.60 8.72
CA TYR A 111 10.01 0.60 9.11
C TYR A 111 9.94 0.92 10.60
N GLU A 112 9.31 0.07 11.42
CA GLU A 112 9.14 0.31 12.86
C GLU A 112 10.46 0.66 13.59
N ASP A 113 11.53 -0.04 13.22
CA ASP A 113 12.87 0.17 13.81
C ASP A 113 13.70 1.22 13.04
N THR A 114 13.13 1.87 12.01
CA THR A 114 13.85 2.86 11.22
C THR A 114 13.82 4.21 11.96
N PRO A 115 14.98 4.80 12.30
CA PRO A 115 14.99 6.11 12.94
C PRO A 115 14.27 7.16 12.09
N GLU A 116 13.42 7.95 12.72
CA GLU A 116 12.83 9.10 12.03
C GLU A 116 13.94 10.05 11.55
N PRO A 117 13.80 10.58 10.33
CA PRO A 117 14.75 11.58 9.85
C PRO A 117 14.68 12.85 10.69
N ASP A 118 15.83 13.52 10.85
CA ASP A 118 15.85 14.83 11.48
C ASP A 118 14.98 15.81 10.67
N VAL A 119 13.97 16.38 11.34
CA VAL A 119 13.08 17.37 10.75
C VAL A 119 13.69 18.76 10.94
N PRO A 120 14.02 19.50 9.87
CA PRO A 120 14.51 20.88 9.98
C PRO A 120 13.52 21.75 10.77
N ALA A 121 14.04 22.70 11.56
CA ALA A 121 13.21 23.59 12.37
C ALA A 121 12.37 24.54 11.50
N ASP A 122 12.98 25.02 10.41
CA ASP A 122 12.35 25.96 9.48
C ASP A 122 11.71 25.21 8.31
N CYS A 123 10.63 25.79 7.76
CA CYS A 123 10.04 25.32 6.52
C CYS A 123 10.82 25.89 5.34
N ASP A 124 11.17 25.04 4.37
CA ASP A 124 11.73 25.50 3.09
C ASP A 124 10.64 26.13 2.22
N GLU A 125 9.42 25.60 2.31
CA GLU A 125 8.23 26.13 1.63
C GLU A 125 6.99 26.00 2.53
N ASP A 126 6.10 26.99 2.45
CA ASP A 126 4.87 27.02 3.21
C ASP A 126 3.66 27.03 2.26
N GLY A 127 2.88 25.95 2.27
CA GLY A 127 1.72 25.80 1.40
C GLY A 127 2.07 25.71 -0.09
N PHE A 128 3.12 24.95 -0.45
CA PHE A 128 3.51 24.80 -1.86
C PHE A 128 2.35 24.33 -2.74
N THR A 129 2.10 25.04 -3.82
CA THR A 129 1.09 24.65 -4.81
C THR A 129 1.51 25.04 -6.21
N ASN A 130 1.61 24.06 -7.11
CA ASN A 130 1.77 24.28 -8.55
C ASN A 130 0.44 24.06 -9.28
N THR A 131 -0.05 25.06 -9.98
CA THR A 131 -1.31 25.00 -10.74
C THR A 131 -1.12 24.97 -12.24
N THR A 132 0.02 25.45 -12.74
CA THR A 132 0.32 25.53 -14.18
C THR A 132 1.82 25.58 -14.42
N GLY A 133 2.23 25.15 -15.62
CA GLY A 133 3.65 25.21 -16.03
C GLY A 133 4.52 24.14 -15.38
N ASP A 134 5.81 24.26 -15.64
CA ASP A 134 6.81 23.31 -15.15
C ASP A 134 7.63 23.96 -14.04
N VAL A 135 7.75 23.28 -12.90
CA VAL A 135 8.54 23.71 -11.75
C VAL A 135 9.46 22.60 -11.29
N THR A 136 10.64 22.94 -10.83
CA THR A 136 11.56 22.03 -10.18
C THR A 136 11.66 22.38 -8.70
N VAL A 137 11.46 21.40 -7.83
CA VAL A 137 11.51 21.57 -6.37
C VAL A 137 12.71 20.84 -5.78
N SER A 138 13.22 21.37 -4.69
CA SER A 138 14.35 20.82 -3.94
C SER A 138 13.87 20.04 -2.72
N PRO A 139 14.67 19.06 -2.24
CA PRO A 139 14.42 18.40 -0.97
C PRO A 139 14.33 19.40 0.18
N GLY A 140 13.51 19.09 1.18
CA GLY A 140 13.34 19.94 2.34
C GLY A 140 12.01 19.73 3.05
N ARG A 141 11.71 20.62 4.01
CA ARG A 141 10.46 20.61 4.78
C ARG A 141 9.42 21.52 4.14
N TYR A 142 8.32 20.93 3.73
CA TYR A 142 7.17 21.60 3.14
C TYR A 142 6.03 21.63 4.17
N CYS A 143 5.82 22.81 4.76
CA CYS A 143 4.76 22.99 5.75
C CYS A 143 3.42 23.25 5.08
N ASN A 144 2.33 22.91 5.76
CA ASN A 144 0.95 23.10 5.31
C ASN A 144 0.60 22.42 3.97
N GLY A 145 1.42 21.42 3.57
CA GLY A 145 1.14 20.55 2.45
C GLY A 145 1.93 20.85 1.18
N PHE A 146 1.75 19.92 0.22
CA PHE A 146 2.38 19.95 -1.09
C PHE A 146 1.33 19.64 -2.16
N GLY A 147 1.01 20.58 -3.00
CA GLY A 147 -0.03 20.48 -4.04
C GLY A 147 0.54 20.54 -5.45
N ALA A 148 0.28 19.54 -6.27
CA ALA A 148 0.44 19.57 -7.71
C ALA A 148 -0.95 19.49 -8.36
N ASN A 149 -1.49 20.63 -8.79
CA ASN A 149 -2.84 20.73 -9.34
C ASN A 149 -2.87 20.96 -10.86
N GLY A 150 -1.70 21.07 -11.49
CA GLY A 150 -1.53 21.19 -12.94
C GLY A 150 -0.06 21.37 -13.32
N GLY A 151 0.25 21.21 -14.61
CA GLY A 151 1.61 21.29 -15.11
C GLY A 151 2.50 20.14 -14.65
N THR A 152 3.83 20.36 -14.67
CA THR A 152 4.82 19.35 -14.28
C THR A 152 5.59 19.81 -13.06
N VAL A 153 5.61 18.98 -12.01
CA VAL A 153 6.51 19.17 -10.86
C VAL A 153 7.65 18.17 -10.95
N THR A 154 8.86 18.64 -11.07
CA THR A 154 10.07 17.82 -11.07
C THR A 154 10.73 17.88 -9.70
N MET A 155 10.76 16.76 -8.99
CA MET A 155 11.37 16.65 -7.67
C MET A 155 12.83 16.23 -7.81
N ASN A 156 13.76 17.06 -7.32
CA ASN A 156 15.18 16.71 -7.22
C ASN A 156 15.36 15.51 -6.26
N HIS A 157 16.48 14.81 -6.41
CA HIS A 157 16.80 13.69 -5.53
C HIS A 157 16.99 14.18 -4.08
N GLY A 158 16.36 13.54 -3.12
CA GLY A 158 16.50 13.82 -1.69
C GLY A 158 15.24 13.50 -0.88
N LEU A 159 15.25 13.91 0.38
CA LEU A 159 14.16 13.72 1.33
C LEU A 159 13.22 14.93 1.30
N TYR A 160 11.94 14.65 1.20
CA TYR A 160 10.86 15.64 1.30
C TYR A 160 10.02 15.32 2.52
N ILE A 161 9.90 16.27 3.43
CA ILE A 161 9.10 16.15 4.65
C ILE A 161 7.88 17.04 4.47
N ILE A 162 6.70 16.42 4.37
CA ILE A 162 5.43 17.14 4.26
C ILE A 162 4.84 17.24 5.66
N ASP A 163 4.86 18.44 6.23
CA ASP A 163 4.45 18.68 7.60
C ASP A 163 3.12 19.43 7.66
N GLN A 164 2.22 18.96 8.53
CA GLN A 164 0.89 19.52 8.79
C GLN A 164 0.01 19.73 7.54
N GLY A 165 0.15 18.84 6.56
CA GLY A 165 -0.65 18.89 5.34
C GLY A 165 -0.55 17.61 4.51
N ASN A 166 -1.21 17.62 3.37
CA ASN A 166 -1.27 16.48 2.47
C ASN A 166 -0.31 16.65 1.28
N PHE A 167 0.15 15.54 0.75
CA PHE A 167 0.74 15.49 -0.58
C PHE A 167 -0.38 15.18 -1.58
N ASN A 168 -0.75 16.17 -2.39
CA ASN A 168 -1.86 16.07 -3.34
C ASN A 168 -1.37 16.18 -4.78
N VAL A 169 -1.82 15.29 -5.65
CA VAL A 169 -1.64 15.36 -7.10
C VAL A 169 -3.02 15.30 -7.73
N ASN A 170 -3.46 16.38 -8.35
CA ASN A 170 -4.81 16.51 -8.88
C ASN A 170 -4.81 16.97 -10.34
N GLY A 171 -5.95 16.79 -11.00
CA GLY A 171 -6.17 17.28 -12.35
C GLY A 171 -5.21 16.66 -13.38
N ASN A 172 -4.61 17.51 -14.21
CA ASN A 172 -3.65 17.10 -15.24
C ASN A 172 -2.20 17.33 -14.78
N ALA A 173 -1.94 17.31 -13.47
CA ALA A 173 -0.59 17.46 -12.96
C ALA A 173 0.25 16.20 -13.22
N THR A 174 1.52 16.43 -13.50
CA THR A 174 2.52 15.36 -13.60
C THR A 174 3.58 15.59 -12.54
N VAL A 175 3.85 14.60 -11.71
CA VAL A 175 4.96 14.64 -10.76
C VAL A 175 6.05 13.68 -11.22
N ARG A 176 7.26 14.16 -11.34
CA ARG A 176 8.41 13.38 -11.81
C ARG A 176 9.55 13.49 -10.81
N ARG A 177 10.29 12.40 -10.65
CA ARG A 177 11.56 12.40 -9.95
C ARG A 177 12.69 12.74 -10.94
N HIS A 178 13.55 13.68 -10.59
CA HIS A 178 14.79 13.89 -11.33
C HIS A 178 15.77 12.76 -11.00
N ILE A 179 16.06 11.89 -11.97
CA ILE A 179 17.04 10.82 -11.82
C ILE A 179 18.35 11.33 -12.41
N ASN A 180 19.31 11.64 -11.56
CA ASN A 180 20.66 11.97 -12.01
C ASN A 180 21.48 10.68 -12.16
N TRP A 181 21.59 10.16 -13.36
CA TRP A 181 22.35 8.95 -13.68
C TRP A 181 23.85 9.05 -13.41
N ASN A 182 24.39 10.26 -13.19
CA ASN A 182 25.81 10.47 -13.01
C ASN A 182 26.35 10.09 -11.62
N ASN A 183 25.50 9.84 -10.62
CA ASN A 183 25.90 9.52 -9.25
C ASN A 183 25.66 8.07 -8.82
N HIS A 184 25.25 7.18 -9.71
CA HIS A 184 24.97 5.79 -9.35
C HIS A 184 25.87 4.82 -10.14
N ARG A 185 27.19 4.96 -9.98
CA ARG A 185 28.11 3.83 -10.12
C ARG A 185 28.58 3.48 -8.71
N PRO A 186 28.09 2.39 -8.09
CA PRO A 186 28.87 1.77 -7.03
C PRO A 186 30.17 1.31 -7.69
N ASP A 187 31.29 1.74 -7.15
CA ASP A 187 32.62 1.27 -7.53
C ASP A 187 32.63 -0.27 -7.42
N LEU A 188 32.48 -0.94 -8.54
CA LEU A 188 32.87 -2.34 -8.67
C LEU A 188 34.39 -2.34 -8.59
N LYS A 189 34.92 -2.52 -7.38
CA LYS A 189 36.31 -2.95 -7.20
C LYS A 189 36.36 -4.43 -7.51
N GLU A 190 37.21 -4.74 -8.50
CA GLU A 190 37.69 -6.10 -8.81
C GLU A 190 38.31 -6.78 -7.59
#